data_a754656790fad32cc2a8e0e043d0e467
#
_entry.id   a754656790fad32cc2a8e0e043d0e467
#
_cell.length_a   1.000
_cell.length_b   1.000
_cell.length_c   1.000
_cell.angle_alpha   90.00
_cell.angle_beta   90.00
_cell.angle_gamma   90.00
#
_symmetry.space_group_name_H-M   'P 1'
#
loop_
_entity.id
_entity.type
_entity.pdbx_description
1 polymer ?
#
loop_
_entity_poly.entity_id
_entity_poly.type
_entity_poly.pdbx_seq_one_letter_code
_entity_poly.pdbx_strand_id
1 'polypeptide(L)'
;MDAFQPHDFKVNIDVRHALLAVATALDFVGVDDLHHGHRVAYMAYECASVLGWPDEKKQFAYFAGLIHDCGVSSSEEHLRLLKLMQPEDAHCHSKRGYEALLKCPILDVFAPIVLYHHTPWLELQSHDLSVFDRDIAALIFLADRTDFLRARYTHGCHEELITLHESMVAENLLAHSGTLFEPEMVNAMCQLVKKDGFWYNMDATHIELLGLEFKANHFYDKELDIGGVKQLARFLARIVDAKSPFTFHHSEKVALLAKLVAKDCGISDTDAELLYVAGLLHDVGKLKT
;
A
#
# COMPACT_ATOMS: atom_id res chain seq x y z
N MET A 1 29.41 17.82 -28.52
CA MET A 1 28.70 17.04 -27.52
C MET A 1 27.66 17.98 -26.93
N ASP A 2 26.44 17.88 -27.39
CA ASP A 2 25.34 18.70 -26.89
C ASP A 2 25.11 18.34 -25.42
N ALA A 3 25.21 19.34 -24.53
CA ALA A 3 24.97 19.14 -23.13
C ALA A 3 23.47 18.82 -22.94
N PHE A 4 23.18 17.62 -22.48
CA PHE A 4 21.84 17.19 -22.13
C PHE A 4 21.25 18.19 -21.13
N GLN A 5 20.15 18.84 -21.51
CA GLN A 5 19.48 19.81 -20.62
C GLN A 5 18.59 19.05 -19.63
N PRO A 6 18.45 19.49 -18.36
CA PRO A 6 17.56 18.86 -17.38
C PRO A 6 16.11 18.71 -17.83
N HIS A 7 15.68 19.51 -18.77
CA HIS A 7 14.35 19.47 -19.37
C HIS A 7 14.11 18.31 -20.34
N ASP A 8 15.18 17.63 -20.79
CA ASP A 8 15.09 16.52 -21.74
C ASP A 8 15.04 15.14 -21.05
N PHE A 9 15.19 15.10 -19.70
CA PHE A 9 15.11 13.85 -18.97
C PHE A 9 13.66 13.39 -18.87
N LYS A 10 13.36 12.26 -19.50
CA LYS A 10 12.07 11.60 -19.45
C LYS A 10 12.26 10.10 -19.29
N VAL A 11 11.49 9.49 -18.41
CA VAL A 11 11.46 8.06 -18.21
C VAL A 11 10.03 7.55 -18.18
N ASN A 12 9.78 6.47 -18.91
CA ASN A 12 8.50 5.77 -18.83
C ASN A 12 8.52 4.80 -17.65
N ILE A 13 7.56 4.95 -16.78
CA ILE A 13 7.40 4.10 -15.59
C ILE A 13 6.05 3.39 -15.67
N ASP A 14 6.08 2.09 -15.49
CA ASP A 14 4.89 1.34 -15.17
C ASP A 14 4.62 1.46 -13.65
N VAL A 15 3.58 2.18 -13.30
CA VAL A 15 3.19 2.45 -11.90
C VAL A 15 2.90 1.17 -11.14
N ARG A 16 2.49 0.08 -11.81
CA ARG A 16 2.28 -1.24 -11.18
C ARG A 16 3.54 -1.74 -10.49
N HIS A 17 4.70 -1.66 -11.17
CA HIS A 17 5.98 -2.04 -10.58
C HIS A 17 6.37 -1.14 -9.39
N ALA A 18 6.07 0.15 -9.48
CA ALA A 18 6.33 1.08 -8.36
C ALA A 18 5.46 0.73 -7.14
N LEU A 19 4.19 0.42 -7.33
CA LEU A 19 3.26 0.02 -6.26
C LEU A 19 3.65 -1.32 -5.63
N LEU A 20 4.07 -2.31 -6.43
CA LEU A 20 4.59 -3.59 -5.93
C LEU A 20 5.89 -3.40 -5.14
N ALA A 21 6.79 -2.52 -5.61
CA ALA A 21 8.01 -2.19 -4.85
C ALA A 21 7.68 -1.50 -3.51
N VAL A 22 6.65 -0.63 -3.47
CA VAL A 22 6.15 -0.02 -2.23
C VAL A 22 5.60 -1.10 -1.30
N ALA A 23 4.75 -2.01 -1.78
CA ALA A 23 4.19 -3.09 -0.97
C ALA A 23 5.29 -3.98 -0.38
N THR A 24 6.27 -4.38 -1.20
CA THR A 24 7.45 -5.15 -0.75
C THR A 24 8.23 -4.39 0.33
N ALA A 25 8.39 -3.06 0.19
CA ALA A 25 9.06 -2.24 1.19
C ALA A 25 8.28 -2.18 2.51
N LEU A 26 6.96 -2.07 2.45
CA LEU A 26 6.08 -2.05 3.62
C LEU A 26 6.11 -3.37 4.40
N ASP A 27 6.16 -4.52 3.72
CA ASP A 27 6.26 -5.83 4.35
C ASP A 27 7.48 -5.94 5.28
N PHE A 28 8.57 -5.25 4.96
CA PHE A 28 9.77 -5.23 5.79
C PHE A 28 9.74 -4.21 6.94
N VAL A 29 8.79 -3.28 6.94
CA VAL A 29 8.54 -2.36 8.06
C VAL A 29 7.68 -3.03 9.13
N GLY A 30 6.81 -3.96 8.74
CA GLY A 30 5.95 -4.75 9.62
C GLY A 30 6.72 -5.74 10.50
N VAL A 31 6.03 -6.30 11.48
CA VAL A 31 6.53 -7.35 12.39
C VAL A 31 5.69 -8.60 12.16
N ASP A 32 6.33 -9.73 11.92
CA ASP A 32 5.76 -11.08 11.96
C ASP A 32 4.68 -11.46 10.93
N ASP A 33 3.91 -10.57 10.37
CA ASP A 33 2.91 -10.90 9.33
C ASP A 33 3.30 -10.36 7.96
N LEU A 34 4.37 -10.92 7.41
CA LEU A 34 4.85 -10.61 6.06
C LEU A 34 3.71 -10.72 5.04
N HIS A 35 3.73 -9.82 4.05
CA HIS A 35 2.78 -9.81 2.93
C HIS A 35 1.33 -9.44 3.29
N HIS A 36 1.12 -8.72 4.41
CA HIS A 36 -0.21 -8.22 4.78
C HIS A 36 -0.84 -7.38 3.66
N GLY A 37 -0.13 -6.39 3.13
CA GLY A 37 -0.61 -5.54 2.03
C GLY A 37 -0.97 -6.33 0.78
N HIS A 38 -0.20 -7.38 0.45
CA HIS A 38 -0.50 -8.28 -0.67
C HIS A 38 -1.82 -9.03 -0.44
N ARG A 39 -2.04 -9.59 0.75
CA ARG A 39 -3.29 -10.30 1.06
C ARG A 39 -4.49 -9.37 1.07
N VAL A 40 -4.37 -8.16 1.62
CA VAL A 40 -5.44 -7.14 1.57
C VAL A 40 -5.78 -6.79 0.12
N ALA A 41 -4.78 -6.61 -0.74
CA ALA A 41 -4.96 -6.36 -2.17
C ALA A 41 -5.73 -7.49 -2.87
N TYR A 42 -5.33 -8.73 -2.62
CA TYR A 42 -5.99 -9.92 -3.17
C TYR A 42 -7.44 -10.04 -2.68
N MET A 43 -7.66 -9.93 -1.37
CA MET A 43 -9.01 -9.98 -0.78
C MET A 43 -9.93 -8.89 -1.34
N ALA A 44 -9.41 -7.66 -1.49
CA ALA A 44 -10.17 -6.55 -2.08
C ALA A 44 -10.52 -6.83 -3.55
N TYR A 45 -9.57 -7.34 -4.34
CA TYR A 45 -9.80 -7.68 -5.75
C TYR A 45 -10.85 -8.79 -5.92
N GLU A 46 -10.72 -9.87 -5.14
CA GLU A 46 -11.66 -11.00 -5.18
C GLU A 46 -13.06 -10.58 -4.73
N CYS A 47 -13.16 -9.78 -3.64
CA CYS A 47 -14.44 -9.27 -3.16
C CYS A 47 -15.10 -8.34 -4.20
N ALA A 48 -14.34 -7.42 -4.79
CA ALA A 48 -14.80 -6.57 -5.88
C ALA A 48 -15.25 -7.37 -7.11
N SER A 49 -14.63 -8.53 -7.35
CA SER A 49 -15.02 -9.45 -8.43
C SER A 49 -16.36 -10.13 -8.16
N VAL A 50 -16.61 -10.56 -6.92
CA VAL A 50 -17.92 -11.11 -6.50
C VAL A 50 -19.01 -10.04 -6.58
N LEU A 51 -18.69 -8.78 -6.25
CA LEU A 51 -19.60 -7.63 -6.36
C LEU A 51 -19.88 -7.21 -7.81
N GLY A 52 -19.17 -7.79 -8.79
CA GLY A 52 -19.35 -7.46 -10.20
C GLY A 52 -18.82 -6.07 -10.57
N TRP A 53 -17.84 -5.55 -9.85
CA TRP A 53 -17.27 -4.23 -10.17
C TRP A 53 -16.55 -4.25 -11.51
N PRO A 54 -16.52 -3.11 -12.24
CA PRO A 54 -15.72 -2.97 -13.46
C PRO A 54 -14.24 -3.26 -13.23
N ASP A 55 -13.55 -3.79 -14.25
CA ASP A 55 -12.14 -4.18 -14.15
C ASP A 55 -11.23 -3.06 -13.63
N GLU A 56 -11.44 -1.82 -14.09
CA GLU A 56 -10.67 -0.67 -13.60
C GLU A 56 -10.84 -0.45 -12.09
N LYS A 57 -12.06 -0.56 -11.57
CA LYS A 57 -12.34 -0.39 -10.13
C LYS A 57 -11.76 -1.53 -9.31
N LYS A 58 -11.82 -2.78 -9.82
CA LYS A 58 -11.19 -3.95 -9.16
C LYS A 58 -9.68 -3.80 -9.09
N GLN A 59 -9.04 -3.42 -10.18
CA GLN A 59 -7.60 -3.19 -10.24
C GLN A 59 -7.18 -2.05 -9.33
N PHE A 60 -7.96 -0.97 -9.28
CA PHE A 60 -7.69 0.16 -8.38
C PHE A 60 -7.80 -0.28 -6.90
N ALA A 61 -8.82 -1.06 -6.54
CA ALA A 61 -8.95 -1.62 -5.20
C ALA A 61 -7.76 -2.54 -4.83
N TYR A 62 -7.28 -3.35 -5.77
CA TYR A 62 -6.07 -4.15 -5.58
C TYR A 62 -4.86 -3.27 -5.23
N PHE A 63 -4.57 -2.25 -6.03
CA PHE A 63 -3.42 -1.37 -5.77
C PHE A 63 -3.59 -0.51 -4.51
N ALA A 64 -4.81 -0.08 -4.19
CA ALA A 64 -5.11 0.58 -2.93
C ALA A 64 -4.79 -0.33 -1.74
N GLY A 65 -5.13 -1.61 -1.82
CA GLY A 65 -4.82 -2.62 -0.80
C GLY A 65 -3.31 -2.81 -0.60
N LEU A 66 -2.51 -2.80 -1.68
CA LEU A 66 -1.05 -2.92 -1.57
C LEU A 66 -0.41 -1.81 -0.73
N ILE A 67 -0.95 -0.60 -0.78
CA ILE A 67 -0.31 0.58 -0.18
C ILE A 67 -1.10 1.23 0.95
N HIS A 68 -2.21 0.62 1.40
CA HIS A 68 -3.11 1.24 2.37
C HIS A 68 -2.39 1.69 3.65
N ASP A 69 -1.40 0.92 4.09
CA ASP A 69 -0.60 1.16 5.29
C ASP A 69 0.69 1.95 5.05
N CYS A 70 0.83 2.67 3.91
CA CYS A 70 2.03 3.44 3.60
C CYS A 70 2.36 4.57 4.59
N GLY A 71 1.49 4.85 5.54
CA GLY A 71 1.69 5.81 6.62
C GLY A 71 2.14 5.20 7.95
N VAL A 72 2.23 3.87 8.06
CA VAL A 72 2.79 3.20 9.25
C VAL A 72 4.24 3.63 9.46
N SER A 73 4.57 4.04 10.67
CA SER A 73 5.87 4.65 11.00
C SER A 73 6.79 3.77 11.84
N SER A 74 6.29 2.66 12.36
CA SER A 74 7.08 1.73 13.14
C SER A 74 6.39 0.38 13.28
N SER A 75 7.19 -0.65 13.53
CA SER A 75 6.71 -2.00 13.82
C SER A 75 5.79 -2.05 15.05
N GLU A 76 6.06 -1.22 16.07
CA GLU A 76 5.21 -1.14 17.27
C GLU A 76 3.81 -0.58 16.96
N GLU A 77 3.72 0.42 16.09
CA GLU A 77 2.45 0.95 15.62
C GLU A 77 1.67 -0.12 14.86
N HIS A 78 2.32 -0.82 13.93
CA HIS A 78 1.71 -1.92 13.19
C HIS A 78 1.15 -3.01 14.12
N LEU A 79 1.91 -3.44 15.14
CA LEU A 79 1.43 -4.40 16.14
C LEU A 79 0.18 -3.92 16.89
N ARG A 80 0.03 -2.61 17.14
CA ARG A 80 -1.17 -2.08 17.80
C ARG A 80 -2.40 -2.17 16.90
N LEU A 81 -2.24 -1.94 15.59
CA LEU A 81 -3.32 -2.07 14.61
C LEU A 81 -3.84 -3.51 14.50
N LEU A 82 -2.99 -4.50 14.80
CA LEU A 82 -3.32 -5.93 14.78
C LEU A 82 -3.96 -6.44 16.08
N LYS A 83 -4.30 -5.60 17.06
CA LYS A 83 -4.87 -6.06 18.35
C LYS A 83 -6.39 -6.00 18.41
N LEU A 84 -7.02 -5.08 17.71
CA LEU A 84 -8.44 -4.80 17.80
C LEU A 84 -9.10 -4.72 16.43
N MET A 85 -10.37 -5.12 16.34
CA MET A 85 -11.18 -4.97 15.15
C MET A 85 -11.30 -3.49 14.72
N GLN A 86 -11.34 -2.57 15.68
CA GLN A 86 -11.31 -1.13 15.45
C GLN A 86 -10.23 -0.50 16.35
N PRO A 87 -9.00 -0.28 15.82
CA PRO A 87 -7.92 0.35 16.58
C PRO A 87 -8.20 1.82 16.84
N GLU A 88 -8.00 2.28 18.08
CA GLU A 88 -8.25 3.68 18.48
C GLU A 88 -7.32 4.68 17.77
N ASP A 89 -6.07 4.28 17.50
CA ASP A 89 -5.02 5.14 16.93
C ASP A 89 -4.89 5.04 15.40
N ALA A 90 -5.82 4.34 14.72
CA ALA A 90 -5.75 4.08 13.28
C ALA A 90 -5.66 5.37 12.42
N HIS A 91 -6.28 6.45 12.86
CA HIS A 91 -6.26 7.74 12.14
C HIS A 91 -4.85 8.36 12.00
N CYS A 92 -3.91 8.02 12.89
CA CYS A 92 -2.57 8.62 12.85
C CYS A 92 -1.78 8.19 11.62
N HIS A 93 -1.74 6.88 11.32
CA HIS A 93 -1.04 6.39 10.12
C HIS A 93 -1.82 6.73 8.84
N SER A 94 -3.15 6.64 8.85
CA SER A 94 -3.99 7.03 7.71
C SER A 94 -3.71 8.46 7.26
N LYS A 95 -3.63 9.41 8.22
CA LYS A 95 -3.29 10.81 7.93
C LYS A 95 -1.87 10.97 7.39
N ARG A 96 -0.88 10.27 7.97
CA ARG A 96 0.50 10.33 7.47
C ARG A 96 0.63 9.76 6.06
N GLY A 97 -0.05 8.66 5.77
CA GLY A 97 -0.13 8.06 4.44
C GLY A 97 -0.75 9.02 3.43
N TYR A 98 -1.88 9.61 3.76
CA TYR A 98 -2.53 10.66 2.98
C TYR A 98 -1.59 11.81 2.64
N GLU A 99 -0.94 12.41 3.65
CA GLU A 99 0.01 13.52 3.46
C GLU A 99 1.25 13.12 2.65
N ALA A 100 1.65 11.84 2.71
CA ALA A 100 2.76 11.33 1.92
C ALA A 100 2.38 11.15 0.45
N LEU A 101 1.19 10.59 0.18
CA LEU A 101 0.66 10.37 -1.16
C LEU A 101 0.42 11.68 -1.90
N LEU A 102 -0.12 12.71 -1.24
CA LEU A 102 -0.30 14.04 -1.84
C LEU A 102 1.00 14.68 -2.33
N LYS A 103 2.16 14.25 -1.84
CA LYS A 103 3.49 14.71 -2.29
C LYS A 103 4.06 13.89 -3.44
N CYS A 104 3.31 12.88 -3.91
CA CYS A 104 3.69 11.99 -5.00
C CYS A 104 2.57 11.95 -6.05
N PRO A 105 2.53 12.87 -7.03
CA PRO A 105 1.40 13.04 -7.95
C PRO A 105 1.01 11.81 -8.76
N ILE A 106 1.90 10.83 -8.92
CA ILE A 106 1.55 9.56 -9.58
C ILE A 106 0.79 8.60 -8.66
N LEU A 107 0.77 8.85 -7.35
CA LEU A 107 0.11 8.02 -6.33
C LEU A 107 -0.96 8.79 -5.55
N ASP A 108 -1.14 10.09 -5.78
CA ASP A 108 -2.05 10.95 -5.03
C ASP A 108 -3.53 10.52 -5.15
N VAL A 109 -3.88 9.85 -6.23
CA VAL A 109 -5.21 9.26 -6.46
C VAL A 109 -5.62 8.26 -5.37
N PHE A 110 -4.66 7.65 -4.67
CA PHE A 110 -4.92 6.74 -3.55
C PHE A 110 -5.08 7.47 -2.20
N ALA A 111 -4.75 8.75 -2.15
CA ALA A 111 -4.73 9.49 -0.89
C ALA A 111 -6.08 9.49 -0.16
N PRO A 112 -7.25 9.74 -0.79
CA PRO A 112 -8.54 9.67 -0.12
C PRO A 112 -8.81 8.29 0.49
N ILE A 113 -8.47 7.22 -0.23
CA ILE A 113 -8.68 5.85 0.24
C ILE A 113 -7.83 5.60 1.49
N VAL A 114 -6.55 5.95 1.45
CA VAL A 114 -5.64 5.78 2.59
C VAL A 114 -6.05 6.64 3.78
N LEU A 115 -6.65 7.82 3.58
CA LEU A 115 -7.16 8.62 4.69
C LEU A 115 -8.32 7.94 5.42
N TYR A 116 -9.20 7.28 4.68
CA TYR A 116 -10.49 6.80 5.20
C TYR A 116 -10.59 5.27 5.36
N HIS A 117 -9.52 4.50 5.09
CA HIS A 117 -9.57 3.03 5.10
C HIS A 117 -9.82 2.39 6.49
N HIS A 118 -9.81 3.14 7.57
CA HIS A 118 -10.23 2.69 8.89
C HIS A 118 -11.50 3.39 9.40
N THR A 119 -12.19 4.14 8.55
CA THR A 119 -13.42 4.83 8.93
C THR A 119 -14.60 3.87 8.87
N PRO A 120 -15.37 3.70 9.97
CA PRO A 120 -16.55 2.85 9.99
C PRO A 120 -17.56 3.23 8.91
N TRP A 121 -18.23 2.25 8.31
CA TRP A 121 -19.19 2.46 7.24
C TRP A 121 -20.26 3.51 7.56
N LEU A 122 -20.81 3.47 8.78
CA LEU A 122 -21.81 4.46 9.21
C LEU A 122 -21.28 5.89 9.20
N GLU A 123 -20.02 6.09 9.57
CA GLU A 123 -19.36 7.39 9.60
C GLU A 123 -18.94 7.82 8.19
N LEU A 124 -18.39 6.88 7.41
CA LEU A 124 -17.86 7.10 6.08
C LEU A 124 -18.90 7.72 5.13
N GLN A 125 -20.18 7.40 5.31
CA GLN A 125 -21.28 7.96 4.53
C GLN A 125 -21.47 9.48 4.73
N SER A 126 -21.02 10.05 5.85
CA SER A 126 -21.13 11.46 6.15
C SER A 126 -20.01 12.33 5.58
N HIS A 127 -18.92 11.70 5.09
CA HIS A 127 -17.80 12.40 4.50
C HIS A 127 -18.05 12.77 3.04
N ASP A 128 -17.49 13.92 2.62
CA ASP A 128 -17.54 14.38 1.22
C ASP A 128 -16.52 13.62 0.38
N LEU A 129 -16.89 12.41 -0.02
CA LEU A 129 -16.12 11.50 -0.86
C LEU A 129 -16.91 11.17 -2.12
N SER A 130 -16.17 10.96 -3.23
CA SER A 130 -16.78 10.32 -4.40
C SER A 130 -17.31 8.93 -4.03
N VAL A 131 -18.34 8.45 -4.73
CA VAL A 131 -18.85 7.08 -4.55
C VAL A 131 -17.73 6.07 -4.80
N PHE A 132 -16.86 6.34 -5.78
CA PHE A 132 -15.72 5.48 -6.11
C PHE A 132 -14.74 5.36 -4.93
N ASP A 133 -14.32 6.49 -4.35
CA ASP A 133 -13.35 6.49 -3.23
C ASP A 133 -13.95 5.89 -1.97
N ARG A 134 -15.22 6.20 -1.68
CA ARG A 134 -15.96 5.65 -0.54
C ARG A 134 -16.05 4.14 -0.59
N ASP A 135 -16.46 3.59 -1.73
CA ASP A 135 -16.60 2.14 -1.89
C ASP A 135 -15.25 1.44 -1.73
N ILE A 136 -14.18 2.00 -2.31
CA ILE A 136 -12.85 1.39 -2.20
C ILE A 136 -12.32 1.50 -0.77
N ALA A 137 -12.46 2.64 -0.09
CA ALA A 137 -12.04 2.80 1.31
C ALA A 137 -12.77 1.80 2.22
N ALA A 138 -14.10 1.63 2.05
CA ALA A 138 -14.88 0.65 2.79
C ALA A 138 -14.43 -0.79 2.52
N LEU A 139 -14.13 -1.12 1.25
CA LEU A 139 -13.66 -2.45 0.87
C LEU A 139 -12.26 -2.75 1.43
N ILE A 140 -11.35 -1.77 1.41
CA ILE A 140 -10.01 -1.93 2.00
C ILE A 140 -10.13 -2.17 3.51
N PHE A 141 -10.99 -1.43 4.22
CA PHE A 141 -11.22 -1.67 5.65
C PHE A 141 -11.73 -3.09 5.92
N LEU A 142 -12.67 -3.58 5.14
CA LEU A 142 -13.17 -4.95 5.27
C LEU A 142 -12.07 -5.99 4.99
N ALA A 143 -11.30 -5.81 3.92
CA ALA A 143 -10.22 -6.74 3.54
C ALA A 143 -9.10 -6.77 4.59
N ASP A 144 -8.68 -5.61 5.08
CA ASP A 144 -7.71 -5.46 6.15
C ASP A 144 -8.17 -6.16 7.43
N ARG A 145 -9.42 -5.96 7.86
CA ARG A 145 -9.96 -6.65 9.04
C ARG A 145 -10.20 -8.14 8.81
N THR A 146 -10.41 -8.57 7.58
CA THR A 146 -10.47 -9.99 7.24
C THR A 146 -9.10 -10.66 7.40
N ASP A 147 -8.01 -10.00 6.96
CA ASP A 147 -6.65 -10.50 7.19
C ASP A 147 -6.26 -10.47 8.67
N PHE A 148 -6.68 -9.45 9.42
CA PHE A 148 -6.55 -9.43 10.88
C PHE A 148 -7.21 -10.65 11.54
N LEU A 149 -8.43 -11.03 11.14
CA LEU A 149 -9.09 -12.22 11.67
C LEU A 149 -8.34 -13.49 11.27
N ARG A 150 -7.85 -13.59 10.02
CA ARG A 150 -6.98 -14.69 9.59
C ARG A 150 -5.78 -14.83 10.55
N ALA A 151 -5.03 -13.76 10.75
CA ALA A 151 -3.87 -13.77 11.62
C ALA A 151 -4.23 -14.16 13.06
N ARG A 152 -5.34 -13.63 13.59
CA ARG A 152 -5.82 -13.92 14.95
C ARG A 152 -6.13 -15.39 15.18
N TYR A 153 -6.69 -16.08 14.17
CA TYR A 153 -7.07 -17.49 14.30
C TYR A 153 -5.96 -18.47 13.92
N THR A 154 -4.88 -18.00 13.26
CA THR A 154 -3.74 -18.84 12.88
C THR A 154 -2.46 -18.55 13.67
N HIS A 155 -2.41 -17.46 14.44
CA HIS A 155 -1.21 -17.09 15.21
C HIS A 155 -1.02 -17.98 16.44
N GLY A 156 0.15 -18.59 16.53
CA GLY A 156 0.54 -19.41 17.69
C GLY A 156 0.32 -20.92 17.54
N CYS A 157 -0.36 -21.36 16.49
CA CYS A 157 -0.57 -22.76 16.17
C CYS A 157 0.02 -23.08 14.80
N HIS A 158 1.22 -23.62 14.77
CA HIS A 158 1.92 -24.00 13.52
C HIS A 158 1.17 -25.02 12.65
N GLU A 159 0.04 -25.55 13.11
CA GLU A 159 -0.73 -26.60 12.42
C GLU A 159 -2.21 -26.22 12.17
N GLU A 160 -2.68 -25.04 12.64
CA GLU A 160 -4.07 -24.66 12.40
C GLU A 160 -4.25 -23.98 11.05
N LEU A 161 -4.94 -24.67 10.15
CA LEU A 161 -5.34 -24.14 8.87
C LEU A 161 -6.48 -23.14 9.07
N ILE A 162 -6.39 -21.98 8.44
CA ILE A 162 -7.45 -20.95 8.47
C ILE A 162 -8.79 -21.50 8.01
N THR A 163 -8.81 -22.49 7.14
CA THR A 163 -10.00 -23.17 6.65
C THR A 163 -10.81 -23.89 7.75
N LEU A 164 -10.20 -24.18 8.90
CA LEU A 164 -10.91 -24.68 10.08
C LEU A 164 -11.67 -23.58 10.84
N HIS A 165 -11.37 -22.32 10.56
CA HIS A 165 -11.90 -21.13 11.26
C HIS A 165 -12.77 -20.24 10.36
N GLU A 166 -13.06 -20.64 9.13
CA GLU A 166 -13.82 -19.84 8.16
C GLU A 166 -15.18 -19.36 8.70
N SER A 167 -15.90 -20.22 9.44
CA SER A 167 -17.17 -19.85 10.05
C SER A 167 -17.01 -18.76 11.10
N MET A 168 -15.95 -18.81 11.91
CA MET A 168 -15.65 -17.79 12.92
C MET A 168 -15.28 -16.46 12.27
N VAL A 169 -14.53 -16.49 11.17
CA VAL A 169 -14.23 -15.28 10.38
C VAL A 169 -15.53 -14.68 9.85
N ALA A 170 -16.36 -15.47 9.20
CA ALA A 170 -17.64 -15.00 8.64
C ALA A 170 -18.59 -14.44 9.72
N GLU A 171 -18.72 -15.11 10.87
CA GLU A 171 -19.54 -14.64 12.00
C GLU A 171 -19.06 -13.29 12.54
N ASN A 172 -17.74 -13.11 12.67
CA ASN A 172 -17.17 -11.83 13.11
C ASN A 172 -17.44 -10.70 12.10
N LEU A 173 -17.31 -10.96 10.80
CA LEU A 173 -17.62 -9.96 9.77
C LEU A 173 -19.11 -9.59 9.79
N LEU A 174 -19.99 -10.58 9.87
CA LEU A 174 -21.44 -10.40 9.93
C LEU A 174 -21.87 -9.59 11.18
N ALA A 175 -21.24 -9.82 12.33
CA ALA A 175 -21.53 -9.09 13.56
C ALA A 175 -21.28 -7.58 13.44
N HIS A 176 -20.44 -7.15 12.50
CA HIS A 176 -20.11 -5.74 12.26
C HIS A 176 -20.71 -5.19 10.95
N SER A 177 -21.56 -5.98 10.27
CA SER A 177 -22.27 -5.56 9.07
C SER A 177 -23.21 -4.39 9.34
N GLY A 178 -23.20 -3.38 8.47
CA GLY A 178 -23.99 -2.16 8.60
C GLY A 178 -23.47 -1.16 9.64
N THR A 179 -22.43 -1.51 10.39
CA THR A 179 -21.76 -0.61 11.35
C THR A 179 -20.35 -0.27 10.92
N LEU A 180 -19.40 -1.19 11.08
CA LEU A 180 -18.03 -1.02 10.59
C LEU A 180 -17.93 -1.23 9.09
N PHE A 181 -18.67 -2.19 8.56
CA PHE A 181 -18.54 -2.67 7.18
C PHE A 181 -19.84 -2.51 6.39
N GLU A 182 -19.69 -2.27 5.11
CA GLU A 182 -20.79 -2.20 4.15
C GLU A 182 -21.43 -3.60 3.99
N PRO A 183 -22.78 -3.74 4.10
CA PRO A 183 -23.45 -5.03 4.14
C PRO A 183 -23.28 -5.92 2.89
N GLU A 184 -23.29 -5.35 1.68
CA GLU A 184 -23.14 -6.13 0.46
C GLU A 184 -21.70 -6.65 0.32
N MET A 185 -20.71 -5.85 0.71
CA MET A 185 -19.30 -6.26 0.76
C MET A 185 -19.07 -7.37 1.78
N VAL A 186 -19.71 -7.27 2.98
CA VAL A 186 -19.65 -8.35 3.98
C VAL A 186 -20.22 -9.64 3.41
N ASN A 187 -21.37 -9.58 2.74
CA ASN A 187 -21.96 -10.77 2.13
C ASN A 187 -21.04 -11.39 1.05
N ALA A 188 -20.42 -10.56 0.22
CA ALA A 188 -19.46 -11.01 -0.79
C ALA A 188 -18.21 -11.63 -0.16
N MET A 189 -17.64 -11.00 0.86
CA MET A 189 -16.47 -11.52 1.59
C MET A 189 -16.81 -12.84 2.30
N CYS A 190 -17.99 -12.97 2.92
CA CYS A 190 -18.45 -14.21 3.55
C CYS A 190 -18.64 -15.37 2.56
N GLN A 191 -18.90 -15.09 1.28
CA GLN A 191 -18.90 -16.12 0.23
C GLN A 191 -17.49 -16.59 -0.12
N LEU A 192 -16.50 -15.69 -0.06
CA LEU A 192 -15.11 -15.97 -0.37
C LEU A 192 -14.43 -16.76 0.75
N VAL A 193 -14.55 -16.32 1.99
CA VAL A 193 -13.87 -16.94 3.14
C VAL A 193 -14.28 -18.40 3.36
N LYS A 194 -15.40 -18.85 2.82
CA LYS A 194 -15.87 -20.24 2.84
C LYS A 194 -15.25 -21.13 1.74
N LYS A 195 -14.37 -20.58 0.91
CA LYS A 195 -13.74 -21.32 -0.19
C LYS A 195 -12.27 -21.55 0.14
N ASP A 196 -11.85 -22.79 0.26
CA ASP A 196 -10.45 -23.16 0.48
C ASP A 196 -9.51 -22.46 -0.50
N GLY A 197 -9.87 -22.42 -1.79
CA GLY A 197 -9.07 -21.79 -2.84
C GLY A 197 -8.81 -20.30 -2.61
N PHE A 198 -9.72 -19.59 -1.92
CA PHE A 198 -9.52 -18.20 -1.56
C PHE A 198 -8.30 -18.02 -0.62
N TRP A 199 -8.16 -18.92 0.35
CA TRP A 199 -7.06 -18.87 1.31
C TRP A 199 -5.74 -19.39 0.72
N TYR A 200 -5.80 -20.44 -0.10
CA TYR A 200 -4.59 -21.02 -0.72
C TYR A 200 -3.96 -20.12 -1.78
N ASN A 201 -4.72 -19.23 -2.40
CA ASN A 201 -4.20 -18.27 -3.38
C ASN A 201 -3.55 -17.02 -2.76
N MET A 202 -3.40 -16.95 -1.43
CA MET A 202 -2.78 -15.80 -0.74
C MET A 202 -1.24 -15.86 -0.68
N ASP A 203 -0.61 -16.59 -1.60
CA ASP A 203 0.83 -16.53 -1.80
C ASP A 203 1.25 -15.21 -2.45
N ALA A 204 2.27 -14.54 -1.90
CA ALA A 204 2.69 -13.22 -2.36
C ALA A 204 3.10 -13.21 -3.83
N THR A 205 3.80 -14.25 -4.30
CA THR A 205 4.23 -14.37 -5.69
C THR A 205 3.03 -14.47 -6.63
N HIS A 206 2.01 -15.23 -6.24
CA HIS A 206 0.77 -15.34 -7.01
C HIS A 206 0.06 -13.97 -7.08
N ILE A 207 -0.01 -13.26 -5.97
CA ILE A 207 -0.66 -11.94 -5.88
C ILE A 207 0.10 -10.90 -6.72
N GLU A 208 1.44 -10.88 -6.68
CA GLU A 208 2.25 -9.99 -7.52
C GLU A 208 2.04 -10.27 -9.01
N LEU A 209 2.04 -11.53 -9.42
CA LEU A 209 1.78 -11.93 -10.81
C LEU A 209 0.39 -11.49 -11.26
N LEU A 210 -0.64 -11.66 -10.43
CA LEU A 210 -1.99 -11.17 -10.72
C LEU A 210 -1.99 -9.67 -11.04
N GLY A 211 -1.30 -8.86 -10.22
CA GLY A 211 -1.20 -7.42 -10.45
C GLY A 211 -0.47 -7.04 -11.74
N LEU A 212 0.54 -7.82 -12.14
CA LEU A 212 1.28 -7.60 -13.38
C LEU A 212 0.52 -8.06 -14.64
N GLU A 213 -0.40 -9.02 -14.51
CA GLU A 213 -1.26 -9.48 -15.60
C GLU A 213 -2.40 -8.51 -15.95
N PHE A 214 -2.70 -7.52 -15.09
CA PHE A 214 -3.70 -6.52 -15.39
C PHE A 214 -3.32 -5.78 -16.68
N LYS A 215 -4.30 -5.54 -17.54
CA LYS A 215 -4.07 -4.83 -18.80
C LYS A 215 -3.54 -3.43 -18.51
N ALA A 216 -2.43 -3.08 -19.16
CA ALA A 216 -1.91 -1.73 -19.13
C ALA A 216 -2.99 -0.74 -19.61
N ASN A 217 -3.13 0.36 -18.90
CA ASN A 217 -4.00 1.48 -19.26
C ASN A 217 -3.26 2.80 -18.99
N HIS A 218 -3.84 3.90 -19.38
CA HIS A 218 -3.24 5.23 -19.22
C HIS A 218 -2.99 5.63 -17.76
N PHE A 219 -3.57 4.91 -16.79
CA PHE A 219 -3.31 5.14 -15.39
C PHE A 219 -1.93 4.58 -14.98
N TYR A 220 -1.53 3.42 -15.53
CA TYR A 220 -0.29 2.75 -15.13
C TYR A 220 0.94 3.23 -15.91
N ASP A 221 0.78 3.55 -17.19
CA ASP A 221 1.89 4.04 -18.02
C ASP A 221 2.06 5.55 -17.83
N LYS A 222 3.12 5.96 -17.14
CA LYS A 222 3.43 7.35 -16.87
C LYS A 222 4.80 7.74 -17.40
N GLU A 223 4.85 8.83 -18.16
CA GLU A 223 6.10 9.51 -18.49
C GLU A 223 6.42 10.50 -17.36
N LEU A 224 7.57 10.33 -16.71
CA LEU A 224 8.02 11.21 -15.65
C LEU A 224 9.26 12.00 -16.09
N ASP A 225 9.27 13.26 -15.72
CA ASP A 225 10.50 14.06 -15.68
C ASP A 225 11.31 13.75 -14.42
N ILE A 226 12.48 14.35 -14.29
CA ILE A 226 13.34 14.17 -13.11
C ILE A 226 12.64 14.59 -11.79
N GLY A 227 11.70 15.55 -11.88
CA GLY A 227 10.88 15.97 -10.73
C GLY A 227 9.99 14.86 -10.23
N GLY A 228 9.23 14.21 -11.13
CA GLY A 228 8.37 13.08 -10.83
C GLY A 228 9.15 11.87 -10.29
N VAL A 229 10.30 11.56 -10.88
CA VAL A 229 11.19 10.48 -10.38
C VAL A 229 11.66 10.78 -8.96
N LYS A 230 12.05 12.03 -8.65
CA LYS A 230 12.45 12.43 -7.29
C LYS A 230 11.30 12.29 -6.29
N GLN A 231 10.07 12.62 -6.68
CA GLN A 231 8.90 12.50 -5.80
C GLN A 231 8.63 11.03 -5.46
N LEU A 232 8.66 10.14 -6.45
CA LEU A 232 8.52 8.70 -6.23
C LEU A 232 9.64 8.13 -5.35
N ALA A 233 10.89 8.51 -5.65
CA ALA A 233 12.05 8.07 -4.86
C ALA A 233 11.98 8.55 -3.40
N ARG A 234 11.51 9.78 -3.15
CA ARG A 234 11.27 10.29 -1.79
C ARG A 234 10.17 9.50 -1.08
N PHE A 235 9.11 9.14 -1.78
CA PHE A 235 8.04 8.33 -1.20
C PHE A 235 8.59 6.97 -0.74
N LEU A 236 9.34 6.27 -1.59
CA LEU A 236 10.00 5.01 -1.24
C LEU A 236 11.01 5.18 -0.09
N ALA A 237 11.86 6.21 -0.14
CA ALA A 237 12.84 6.49 0.91
C ALA A 237 12.19 6.69 2.29
N ARG A 238 11.04 7.34 2.36
CA ARG A 238 10.30 7.51 3.63
C ARG A 238 9.84 6.19 4.23
N ILE A 239 9.40 5.25 3.39
CA ILE A 239 9.01 3.92 3.84
C ILE A 239 10.23 3.17 4.39
N VAL A 240 11.34 3.21 3.66
CA VAL A 240 12.61 2.57 4.09
C VAL A 240 13.11 3.18 5.41
N ASP A 241 13.11 4.52 5.51
CA ASP A 241 13.57 5.24 6.69
C ASP A 241 12.66 4.98 7.92
N ALA A 242 11.37 4.64 7.73
CA ALA A 242 10.44 4.31 8.81
C ALA A 242 10.79 2.99 9.53
N LYS A 243 11.55 2.09 8.89
CA LYS A 243 11.97 0.82 9.50
C LYS A 243 12.81 1.01 10.78
N SER A 244 13.54 2.10 10.89
CA SER A 244 14.44 2.35 12.02
C SER A 244 14.30 3.79 12.55
N PRO A 245 14.10 3.99 13.86
CA PRO A 245 14.02 5.32 14.46
C PRO A 245 15.31 6.15 14.28
N PHE A 246 16.44 5.49 13.98
CA PHE A 246 17.73 6.16 13.73
C PHE A 246 17.87 6.68 12.30
N THR A 247 17.04 6.21 11.37
CA THR A 247 17.14 6.53 9.94
C THR A 247 16.12 7.60 9.49
N PHE A 248 15.33 8.15 10.41
CA PHE A 248 14.35 9.19 10.08
C PHE A 248 15.03 10.37 9.35
N HIS A 249 14.62 10.61 8.09
CA HIS A 249 15.26 11.54 7.16
C HIS A 249 16.73 11.25 6.79
N HIS A 250 17.23 10.02 7.04
CA HIS A 250 18.60 9.67 6.67
C HIS A 250 18.79 9.71 5.15
N SER A 251 17.94 9.04 4.41
CA SER A 251 18.03 8.95 2.95
C SER A 251 17.96 10.32 2.27
N GLU A 252 17.12 11.23 2.79
CA GLU A 252 17.04 12.59 2.24
C GLU A 252 18.28 13.42 2.52
N LYS A 253 18.88 13.29 3.71
CA LYS A 253 20.16 13.96 4.05
C LYS A 253 21.31 13.46 3.19
N VAL A 254 21.42 12.14 3.00
CA VAL A 254 22.44 11.53 2.13
C VAL A 254 22.27 12.01 0.69
N ALA A 255 21.05 12.00 0.17
CA ALA A 255 20.74 12.48 -1.17
C ALA A 255 21.13 13.94 -1.38
N LEU A 256 20.79 14.80 -0.41
CA LEU A 256 21.14 16.22 -0.47
C LEU A 256 22.66 16.43 -0.44
N LEU A 257 23.36 15.71 0.44
CA LEU A 257 24.82 15.79 0.53
C LEU A 257 25.49 15.34 -0.76
N ALA A 258 25.05 14.20 -1.32
CA ALA A 258 25.57 13.68 -2.59
C ALA A 258 25.41 14.71 -3.73
N LYS A 259 24.23 15.34 -3.82
CA LYS A 259 23.98 16.40 -4.80
C LYS A 259 24.87 17.62 -4.61
N LEU A 260 25.08 18.08 -3.36
CA LEU A 260 25.92 19.24 -3.07
C LEU A 260 27.39 18.97 -3.43
N VAL A 261 27.93 17.81 -3.03
CA VAL A 261 29.29 17.38 -3.39
C VAL A 261 29.45 17.27 -4.89
N ALA A 262 28.47 16.69 -5.60
CA ALA A 262 28.52 16.60 -7.06
C ALA A 262 28.65 17.97 -7.74
N LYS A 263 27.90 18.96 -7.26
CA LYS A 263 27.98 20.34 -7.77
C LYS A 263 29.34 20.99 -7.48
N ASP A 264 29.88 20.81 -6.28
CA ASP A 264 31.20 21.33 -5.92
C ASP A 264 32.32 20.69 -6.74
N CYS A 265 32.14 19.42 -7.18
CA CYS A 265 33.03 18.72 -8.10
C CYS A 265 32.85 19.10 -9.58
N GLY A 266 31.93 20.02 -9.90
CA GLY A 266 31.67 20.45 -11.28
C GLY A 266 30.88 19.44 -12.12
N ILE A 267 30.18 18.51 -11.49
CA ILE A 267 29.28 17.57 -12.17
C ILE A 267 28.07 18.31 -12.72
N SER A 268 27.53 17.90 -13.86
CA SER A 268 26.37 18.53 -14.50
C SER A 268 25.16 18.58 -13.56
N ASP A 269 24.29 19.58 -13.73
CA ASP A 269 23.06 19.67 -12.93
C ASP A 269 22.18 18.43 -13.07
N THR A 270 22.09 17.85 -14.27
CA THR A 270 21.33 16.61 -14.52
C THR A 270 21.91 15.43 -13.75
N ASP A 271 23.22 15.22 -13.81
CA ASP A 271 23.86 14.12 -13.10
C ASP A 271 23.81 14.31 -11.59
N ALA A 272 23.88 15.56 -11.10
CA ALA A 272 23.70 15.88 -9.68
C ALA A 272 22.26 15.57 -9.20
N GLU A 273 21.23 15.76 -10.04
CA GLU A 273 19.86 15.34 -9.73
C GLU A 273 19.72 13.81 -9.74
N LEU A 274 20.38 13.10 -10.64
CA LEU A 274 20.41 11.62 -10.66
C LEU A 274 21.14 11.08 -9.42
N LEU A 275 22.24 11.68 -9.00
CA LEU A 275 22.92 11.33 -7.74
C LEU A 275 22.03 11.59 -6.51
N TYR A 276 21.20 12.64 -6.54
CA TYR A 276 20.18 12.85 -5.52
C TYR A 276 19.18 11.69 -5.45
N VAL A 277 18.67 11.23 -6.60
CA VAL A 277 17.75 10.06 -6.67
C VAL A 277 18.45 8.79 -6.16
N ALA A 278 19.69 8.55 -6.61
CA ALA A 278 20.49 7.42 -6.12
C ALA A 278 20.70 7.46 -4.60
N GLY A 279 20.97 8.65 -4.05
CA GLY A 279 21.08 8.86 -2.61
C GLY A 279 19.79 8.57 -1.84
N LEU A 280 18.62 8.89 -2.40
CA LEU A 280 17.32 8.54 -1.81
C LEU A 280 17.11 7.02 -1.73
N LEU A 281 17.54 6.30 -2.76
CA LEU A 281 17.29 4.86 -2.92
C LEU A 281 18.43 3.96 -2.43
N HIS A 282 19.55 4.53 -1.93
CA HIS A 282 20.76 3.77 -1.61
C HIS A 282 20.55 2.65 -0.57
N ASP A 283 19.58 2.83 0.32
CA ASP A 283 19.27 1.92 1.42
C ASP A 283 18.08 0.98 1.17
N VAL A 284 17.47 1.04 -0.02
CA VAL A 284 16.31 0.19 -0.36
C VAL A 284 16.62 -1.31 -0.15
N GLY A 285 17.85 -1.74 -0.43
CA GLY A 285 18.28 -3.13 -0.20
C GLY A 285 18.36 -3.56 1.27
N LYS A 286 18.43 -2.62 2.23
CA LYS A 286 18.48 -2.94 3.68
C LYS A 286 17.16 -3.46 4.24
N LEU A 287 16.08 -3.35 3.49
CA LEU A 287 14.80 -3.91 3.88
C LEU A 287 14.85 -5.44 4.03
N LYS A 288 15.74 -6.12 3.28
CA LYS A 288 15.91 -7.59 3.31
C LYS A 288 16.93 -8.09 4.36
N THR A 289 17.58 -7.20 5.08
CA THR A 289 18.56 -7.53 6.13
C THR A 289 18.01 -7.22 7.51
#